data_26f80e2063ae3fcbbfa25d498033892f
#
_entry.id   26f80e2063ae3fcbbfa25d498033892f
#
_cell.length_a   1.000
_cell.length_b   1.000
_cell.length_c   1.000
_cell.angle_alpha   90.00
_cell.angle_beta   90.00
_cell.angle_gamma   90.00
#
_symmetry.space_group_name_H-M   'P 1'
#
loop_
_entity.id
_entity.type
_entity.pdbx_description
1 polymer ?
#
loop_
_entity_poly.entity_id
_entity_poly.type
_entity_poly.pdbx_seq_one_letter_code
_entity_poly.pdbx_strand_id
1 'polypeptide(L)'
;MATTITGTTIDTGRVDTDLIKSKTNTPLSFQLSDGTAVGNFSNTTGALISNFGLAVGGTGAVNTLDDYEEGTFNVSCGGQTTQNNLGRYVKVGQMCTVSFNFVANANVSGTGTALNLGGFPFVAGSGCHTIVNLMLWNGDADTGSDTGTFANGTHIVGDLNDGNASFYVRTNSTGANPYHREDLLRAGSALRVSCTYRTS
;
A
#
# COMPACT_ATOMS: atom_id res chain seq x y z
N MET A 1 26.79 2.74 44.58
CA MET A 1 26.35 4.10 44.85
C MET A 1 25.70 4.64 43.56
N ALA A 2 24.43 4.98 43.59
CA ALA A 2 23.77 5.49 42.37
C ALA A 2 24.06 6.99 42.26
N THR A 3 24.74 7.40 41.21
CA THR A 3 24.97 8.85 40.93
C THR A 3 23.71 9.40 40.28
N THR A 4 23.03 10.31 40.99
CA THR A 4 21.90 11.05 40.43
C THR A 4 22.43 12.35 39.85
N ILE A 5 22.37 12.53 38.54
CA ILE A 5 22.66 13.79 37.88
C ILE A 5 21.35 14.57 37.79
N THR A 6 21.17 15.57 38.62
CA THR A 6 19.98 16.44 38.61
C THR A 6 20.33 17.77 37.98
N GLY A 7 19.65 18.05 36.83
CA GLY A 7 19.58 19.41 36.29
C GLY A 7 20.85 19.97 35.70
N THR A 8 21.73 19.13 35.21
CA THR A 8 23.01 19.62 34.66
C THR A 8 23.25 19.07 33.28
N THR A 9 23.58 19.95 32.37
CA THR A 9 24.15 19.64 31.06
C THR A 9 25.46 18.87 31.27
N ILE A 10 25.62 17.70 30.71
CA ILE A 10 26.91 17.00 30.64
C ILE A 10 27.63 17.64 29.44
N ASP A 11 28.47 18.60 29.71
CA ASP A 11 29.04 19.51 28.69
C ASP A 11 30.14 18.86 27.83
N THR A 12 30.83 17.83 28.28
CA THR A 12 31.97 17.28 27.52
C THR A 12 32.28 15.84 27.83
N GLY A 13 31.41 15.16 28.52
CA GLY A 13 31.70 13.83 29.05
C GLY A 13 30.98 12.73 28.30
N ARG A 14 31.68 11.64 28.04
CA ARG A 14 31.08 10.37 27.75
C ARG A 14 30.30 9.91 28.98
N VAL A 15 29.03 9.54 28.78
CA VAL A 15 28.26 8.85 29.82
C VAL A 15 28.55 7.37 29.69
N ASP A 16 29.45 6.88 30.52
CA ASP A 16 29.69 5.45 30.69
C ASP A 16 28.68 4.94 31.71
N THR A 17 27.61 4.35 31.24
CA THR A 17 26.61 3.72 32.09
C THR A 17 26.00 2.50 31.39
N ASP A 18 25.82 1.45 32.13
CA ASP A 18 25.15 0.25 31.64
C ASP A 18 23.63 0.46 31.45
N LEU A 19 23.09 1.58 31.96
CA LEU A 19 21.68 1.82 31.95
C LEU A 19 21.31 3.29 32.03
N ILE A 20 20.62 3.80 31.01
CA ILE A 20 19.96 5.10 31.03
C ILE A 20 18.48 4.89 31.28
N LYS A 21 17.96 5.42 32.39
CA LYS A 21 16.54 5.35 32.76
C LYS A 21 15.93 6.72 32.89
N SER A 22 14.71 6.88 32.46
CA SER A 22 13.87 7.97 32.93
C SER A 22 13.51 7.76 34.41
N LYS A 23 13.67 8.79 35.22
CA LYS A 23 13.42 8.72 36.67
C LYS A 23 11.94 8.67 37.02
N THR A 24 11.13 9.23 36.19
CA THR A 24 9.67 9.29 36.30
C THR A 24 9.10 8.61 35.08
N ASN A 25 7.98 7.99 35.15
CA ASN A 25 7.33 7.27 34.05
C ASN A 25 7.04 8.17 32.82
N THR A 26 8.01 8.98 32.44
CA THR A 26 8.03 9.88 31.29
C THR A 26 8.95 9.31 30.22
N PRO A 27 8.69 9.56 28.92
CA PRO A 27 9.58 9.16 27.86
C PRO A 27 10.99 9.71 28.03
N LEU A 28 12.01 8.94 27.67
CA LEU A 28 13.38 9.45 27.52
C LEU A 28 13.44 10.21 26.19
N SER A 29 13.53 11.53 26.26
CA SER A 29 13.49 12.41 25.07
C SER A 29 14.88 12.81 24.63
N PHE A 30 15.06 12.90 23.32
CA PHE A 30 16.25 13.46 22.65
C PHE A 30 15.88 14.83 22.07
N GLN A 31 16.70 15.83 22.34
CA GLN A 31 16.45 17.20 21.90
C GLN A 31 17.72 17.82 21.32
N LEU A 32 17.53 18.73 20.39
CA LEU A 32 18.60 19.63 19.93
C LEU A 32 18.91 20.69 21.00
N SER A 33 20.02 21.40 20.82
CA SER A 33 20.44 22.46 21.74
C SER A 33 19.45 23.63 21.88
N ASP A 34 18.58 23.80 20.88
CA ASP A 34 17.49 24.79 20.88
C ASP A 34 16.20 24.29 21.57
N GLY A 35 16.22 23.09 22.11
CA GLY A 35 15.06 22.45 22.75
C GLY A 35 14.11 21.71 21.82
N THR A 36 14.38 21.70 20.50
CA THR A 36 13.57 20.97 19.53
C THR A 36 13.67 19.46 19.79
N ALA A 37 12.52 18.81 20.04
CA ALA A 37 12.48 17.38 20.26
C ALA A 37 12.70 16.62 18.94
N VAL A 38 13.71 15.76 18.89
CA VAL A 38 14.03 14.91 17.72
C VAL A 38 13.48 13.50 17.83
N GLY A 39 13.17 13.06 19.03
CA GLY A 39 12.59 11.75 19.27
C GLY A 39 12.58 11.37 20.74
N ASN A 40 12.00 10.23 21.03
CA ASN A 40 11.96 9.69 22.39
C ASN A 40 11.79 8.17 22.38
N PHE A 41 12.11 7.53 23.52
CA PHE A 41 11.64 6.17 23.81
C PHE A 41 10.29 6.24 24.51
N SER A 42 9.27 5.64 23.94
CA SER A 42 7.95 5.54 24.56
C SER A 42 8.03 4.77 25.87
N ASN A 43 7.48 5.35 26.94
CA ASN A 43 7.37 4.68 28.24
C ASN A 43 6.25 3.62 28.30
N THR A 44 5.35 3.62 27.31
CA THR A 44 4.20 2.70 27.26
C THR A 44 4.50 1.49 26.37
N THR A 45 5.12 1.69 25.21
CA THR A 45 5.35 0.63 24.23
C THR A 45 6.81 0.22 24.12
N GLY A 46 7.76 0.98 24.69
CA GLY A 46 9.19 0.80 24.50
C GLY A 46 9.69 1.15 23.10
N ALA A 47 8.83 1.68 22.24
CA ALA A 47 9.20 2.03 20.89
C ALA A 47 10.09 3.27 20.83
N LEU A 48 11.05 3.28 19.90
CA LEU A 48 11.76 4.50 19.51
C LEU A 48 10.86 5.31 18.59
N ILE A 49 10.50 6.50 19.00
CA ILE A 49 9.72 7.45 18.21
C ILE A 49 10.68 8.50 17.68
N SER A 50 10.78 8.62 16.37
CA SER A 50 11.52 9.69 15.68
C SER A 50 10.55 10.71 15.12
N ASN A 51 10.78 11.99 15.39
CA ASN A 51 9.91 13.07 14.89
C ASN A 51 10.27 13.49 13.46
N PHE A 52 11.44 13.07 12.95
CA PHE A 52 11.97 13.48 11.65
C PHE A 52 12.32 12.30 10.74
N GLY A 53 11.82 11.10 11.06
CA GLY A 53 12.16 9.88 10.33
C GLY A 53 13.47 9.23 10.79
N LEU A 54 13.79 8.11 10.20
CA LEU A 54 15.01 7.34 10.44
C LEU A 54 15.91 7.42 9.22
N ALA A 55 17.06 8.07 9.34
CA ALA A 55 18.05 8.11 8.27
C ALA A 55 18.81 6.76 8.21
N VAL A 56 18.75 6.08 7.08
CA VAL A 56 19.41 4.79 6.84
C VAL A 56 20.38 4.92 5.67
N GLY A 57 21.67 4.78 5.96
CA GLY A 57 22.71 4.80 4.93
C GLY A 57 23.27 6.19 4.61
N GLY A 58 22.80 7.27 5.23
CA GLY A 58 23.31 8.63 5.05
C GLY A 58 22.40 9.69 5.62
N THR A 59 22.87 10.95 5.65
CA THR A 59 22.13 12.08 6.23
C THR A 59 21.33 12.89 5.20
N GLY A 60 21.35 12.52 3.94
CA GLY A 60 20.55 13.17 2.89
C GLY A 60 19.07 12.79 3.00
N ALA A 61 18.17 13.69 2.61
CA ALA A 61 16.73 13.48 2.64
C ALA A 61 16.28 12.19 1.92
N VAL A 62 17.00 11.80 0.87
CA VAL A 62 16.72 10.56 0.11
C VAL A 62 16.95 9.27 0.91
N ASN A 63 17.67 9.36 2.04
CA ASN A 63 17.97 8.23 2.92
C ASN A 63 17.09 8.23 4.18
N THR A 64 16.15 9.15 4.28
CA THR A 64 15.26 9.25 5.45
C THR A 64 14.01 8.44 5.20
N LEU A 65 13.77 7.46 6.07
CA LEU A 65 12.52 6.74 6.15
C LEU A 65 11.59 7.52 7.09
N ASP A 66 10.75 8.37 6.54
CA ASP A 66 9.84 9.27 7.26
C ASP A 66 8.36 9.06 6.88
N ASP A 67 8.12 8.16 5.93
CA ASP A 67 6.81 7.91 5.35
C ASP A 67 6.53 6.40 5.32
N TYR A 68 6.15 5.86 6.48
CA TYR A 68 5.59 4.51 6.61
C TYR A 68 4.11 4.63 6.95
N GLU A 69 3.29 3.98 6.15
CA GLU A 69 1.85 3.97 6.33
C GLU A 69 1.28 2.60 5.98
N GLU A 70 0.34 2.12 6.78
CA GLU A 70 -0.43 0.92 6.49
C GLU A 70 -1.91 1.16 6.76
N GLY A 71 -2.76 0.45 6.04
CA GLY A 71 -4.18 0.62 6.23
C GLY A 71 -5.02 -0.27 5.32
N THR A 72 -6.27 0.11 5.25
CA THR A 72 -7.28 -0.56 4.43
C THR A 72 -7.95 0.42 3.48
N PHE A 73 -8.47 -0.09 2.38
CA PHE A 73 -9.24 0.68 1.40
C PHE A 73 -10.38 -0.15 0.82
N ASN A 74 -11.37 0.50 0.25
CA ASN A 74 -12.47 -0.16 -0.41
C ASN A 74 -12.24 -0.21 -1.91
N VAL A 75 -12.22 -1.42 -2.45
CA VAL A 75 -12.11 -1.64 -3.89
C VAL A 75 -13.47 -1.35 -4.54
N SER A 76 -13.42 -0.60 -5.63
CA SER A 76 -14.58 -0.35 -6.50
C SER A 76 -14.37 -1.05 -7.85
N CYS A 77 -15.48 -1.50 -8.44
CA CYS A 77 -15.50 -2.00 -9.80
C CYS A 77 -16.75 -1.44 -10.47
N GLY A 78 -16.60 -0.66 -11.50
CA GLY A 78 -17.64 0.20 -12.09
C GLY A 78 -19.02 -0.42 -12.15
N GLY A 79 -19.93 0.10 -11.33
CA GLY A 79 -21.32 -0.36 -11.28
C GLY A 79 -21.57 -1.71 -10.59
N GLN A 80 -20.53 -2.40 -10.11
CA GLN A 80 -20.65 -3.68 -9.42
C GLN A 80 -20.93 -3.52 -7.94
N THR A 81 -21.90 -4.29 -7.45
CA THR A 81 -21.99 -4.60 -6.01
C THR A 81 -21.03 -5.73 -5.67
N THR A 82 -20.49 -5.73 -4.48
CA THR A 82 -19.48 -6.70 -4.05
C THR A 82 -19.85 -7.31 -2.71
N GLN A 83 -19.49 -8.58 -2.52
CA GLN A 83 -19.57 -9.26 -1.23
C GLN A 83 -18.34 -9.00 -0.37
N ASN A 84 -17.20 -8.78 -1.02
CA ASN A 84 -15.96 -8.45 -0.36
C ASN A 84 -15.17 -7.47 -1.23
N ASN A 85 -14.85 -6.32 -0.67
CA ASN A 85 -14.10 -5.27 -1.36
C ASN A 85 -13.01 -4.66 -0.49
N LEU A 86 -12.69 -5.28 0.65
CA LEU A 86 -11.67 -4.75 1.54
C LEU A 86 -10.27 -5.08 1.01
N GLY A 87 -9.53 -4.04 0.71
CA GLY A 87 -8.10 -4.10 0.39
C GLY A 87 -7.24 -3.68 1.57
N ARG A 88 -5.99 -4.10 1.54
CA ARG A 88 -4.94 -3.71 2.49
C ARG A 88 -3.78 -3.11 1.73
N TYR A 89 -3.10 -2.17 2.35
CA TYR A 89 -1.90 -1.57 1.79
C TYR A 89 -0.82 -1.36 2.84
N VAL A 90 0.40 -1.30 2.34
CA VAL A 90 1.58 -0.80 3.04
C VAL A 90 2.30 0.16 2.10
N LYS A 91 2.61 1.35 2.59
CA LYS A 91 3.39 2.36 1.87
C LYS A 91 4.69 2.63 2.61
N VAL A 92 5.79 2.66 1.89
CA VAL A 92 7.11 3.01 2.40
C VAL A 92 7.74 4.00 1.44
N GLY A 93 7.90 5.23 1.87
CA GLY A 93 8.28 6.31 0.98
C GLY A 93 7.29 6.42 -0.18
N GLN A 94 7.77 6.41 -1.40
CA GLN A 94 6.93 6.48 -2.59
C GLN A 94 6.42 5.11 -3.08
N MET A 95 6.77 4.00 -2.43
CA MET A 95 6.33 2.67 -2.85
C MET A 95 5.13 2.21 -2.06
N CYS A 96 4.03 1.95 -2.75
CA CYS A 96 2.81 1.40 -2.17
C CYS A 96 2.58 -0.02 -2.68
N THR A 97 2.41 -0.95 -1.75
CA THR A 97 2.00 -2.32 -2.05
C THR A 97 0.55 -2.51 -1.61
N VAL A 98 -0.29 -2.97 -2.52
CA VAL A 98 -1.71 -3.26 -2.28
C VAL A 98 -1.99 -4.73 -2.49
N SER A 99 -2.94 -5.27 -1.72
CA SER A 99 -3.49 -6.60 -1.93
C SER A 99 -4.97 -6.64 -1.56
N PHE A 100 -5.77 -7.36 -2.35
CA PHE A 100 -7.19 -7.53 -2.08
C PHE A 100 -7.77 -8.76 -2.75
N ASN A 101 -8.95 -9.15 -2.27
CA ASN A 101 -9.82 -10.13 -2.90
C ASN A 101 -11.17 -9.48 -3.15
N PHE A 102 -11.48 -9.16 -4.39
CA PHE A 102 -12.76 -8.63 -4.82
C PHE A 102 -13.68 -9.78 -5.19
N VAL A 103 -14.89 -9.84 -4.62
CA VAL A 103 -15.88 -10.86 -4.95
C VAL A 103 -17.14 -10.19 -5.49
N ALA A 104 -17.48 -10.48 -6.73
CA ALA A 104 -18.69 -9.97 -7.35
C ALA A 104 -19.94 -10.54 -6.70
N ASN A 105 -20.93 -9.71 -6.40
CA ASN A 105 -22.20 -10.10 -5.77
C ASN A 105 -23.27 -10.51 -6.77
N ALA A 106 -23.18 -10.04 -7.98
CA ALA A 106 -24.16 -10.27 -9.03
C ALA A 106 -23.48 -10.48 -10.38
N ASN A 107 -24.22 -11.09 -11.30
CA ASN A 107 -23.82 -11.12 -12.70
C ASN A 107 -23.88 -9.70 -13.27
N VAL A 108 -22.89 -9.35 -14.04
CA VAL A 108 -22.87 -8.08 -14.76
C VAL A 108 -23.38 -8.35 -16.17
N SER A 109 -24.43 -7.66 -16.52
CA SER A 109 -24.88 -7.63 -17.92
C SER A 109 -23.93 -6.71 -18.69
N GLY A 110 -23.16 -7.28 -19.59
CA GLY A 110 -22.15 -6.56 -20.34
C GLY A 110 -22.69 -5.38 -21.09
N THR A 111 -22.22 -4.22 -20.73
CA THR A 111 -22.44 -2.98 -21.46
C THR A 111 -21.35 -2.69 -22.48
N GLY A 112 -20.36 -3.58 -22.58
CA GLY A 112 -19.18 -3.38 -23.43
C GLY A 112 -18.12 -2.44 -22.84
N THR A 113 -18.26 -2.08 -21.57
CA THR A 113 -17.26 -1.26 -20.86
C THR A 113 -16.05 -2.11 -20.42
N ALA A 114 -14.92 -1.46 -20.33
CA ALA A 114 -13.70 -2.11 -19.83
C ALA A 114 -13.81 -2.40 -18.34
N LEU A 115 -13.34 -3.57 -17.92
CA LEU A 115 -13.24 -3.90 -16.50
C LEU A 115 -12.19 -3.03 -15.82
N ASN A 116 -12.65 -2.13 -14.96
CA ASN A 116 -11.80 -1.21 -14.20
C ASN A 116 -12.02 -1.43 -12.70
N LEU A 117 -10.93 -1.69 -11.99
CA LEU A 117 -10.93 -1.79 -10.53
C LEU A 117 -10.22 -0.58 -9.94
N GLY A 118 -10.89 0.11 -9.05
CA GLY A 118 -10.40 1.35 -8.44
C GLY A 118 -10.49 1.36 -6.92
N GLY A 119 -10.29 2.55 -6.37
CA GLY A 119 -10.30 2.77 -4.94
C GLY A 119 -8.94 2.58 -4.28
N PHE A 120 -7.85 2.56 -5.05
CA PHE A 120 -6.50 2.51 -4.50
C PHE A 120 -6.24 3.68 -3.56
N PRO A 121 -5.49 3.47 -2.47
CA PRO A 121 -5.32 4.49 -1.44
C PRO A 121 -4.52 5.71 -1.93
N PHE A 122 -3.68 5.51 -2.93
CA PHE A 122 -2.85 6.56 -3.51
C PHE A 122 -2.89 6.50 -5.03
N VAL A 123 -2.74 7.67 -5.64
CA VAL A 123 -2.61 7.82 -7.09
C VAL A 123 -1.23 7.35 -7.54
N ALA A 124 -1.16 6.64 -8.65
CA ALA A 124 0.10 6.26 -9.27
C ALA A 124 0.86 7.51 -9.73
N GLY A 125 2.12 7.59 -9.37
CA GLY A 125 2.99 8.73 -9.67
C GLY A 125 3.25 8.89 -11.17
N SER A 126 3.69 10.07 -11.56
CA SER A 126 4.02 10.39 -12.96
C SER A 126 5.07 9.43 -13.52
N GLY A 127 4.83 8.91 -14.72
CA GLY A 127 5.67 7.91 -15.37
C GLY A 127 5.57 6.51 -14.77
N CYS A 128 4.64 6.27 -13.87
CA CYS A 128 4.38 4.96 -13.32
C CYS A 128 3.44 4.18 -14.24
N HIS A 129 3.99 3.20 -14.94
CA HIS A 129 3.22 2.18 -15.66
C HIS A 129 3.54 0.83 -15.03
N THR A 130 2.57 0.25 -14.36
CA THR A 130 2.80 -0.94 -13.54
C THR A 130 1.84 -2.06 -13.93
N ILE A 131 2.38 -3.25 -14.05
CA ILE A 131 1.59 -4.46 -14.22
C ILE A 131 1.02 -4.87 -12.87
N VAL A 132 -0.29 -5.04 -12.81
CA VAL A 132 -1.00 -5.55 -11.65
C VAL A 132 -1.16 -7.06 -11.80
N ASN A 133 -0.62 -7.82 -10.86
CA ASN A 133 -0.81 -9.26 -10.82
C ASN A 133 -2.22 -9.58 -10.34
N LEU A 134 -2.92 -10.39 -11.11
CA LEU A 134 -4.27 -10.81 -10.76
C LEU A 134 -4.54 -12.25 -11.13
N MET A 135 -5.44 -12.88 -10.37
CA MET A 135 -5.99 -14.20 -10.63
C MET A 135 -7.51 -14.13 -10.59
N LEU A 136 -8.16 -14.60 -11.64
CA LEU A 136 -9.60 -14.77 -11.66
C LEU A 136 -9.93 -16.17 -11.13
N TRP A 137 -10.77 -16.22 -10.11
CA TRP A 137 -11.32 -17.45 -9.54
C TRP A 137 -12.83 -17.52 -9.80
N ASN A 138 -13.30 -18.70 -10.20
CA ASN A 138 -14.74 -18.95 -10.46
C ASN A 138 -15.38 -17.91 -11.39
N GLY A 139 -14.58 -17.33 -12.28
CA GLY A 139 -15.08 -16.56 -13.39
C GLY A 139 -15.68 -17.53 -14.38
N ASP A 140 -16.85 -17.21 -14.92
CA ASP A 140 -17.43 -18.06 -15.93
C ASP A 140 -16.78 -17.76 -17.27
N ALA A 141 -15.83 -18.58 -17.59
CA ALA A 141 -15.20 -18.58 -18.91
C ALA A 141 -16.04 -19.27 -19.97
N ASP A 142 -17.19 -19.85 -19.59
CA ASP A 142 -17.86 -20.83 -20.45
C ASP A 142 -19.38 -20.83 -20.38
N THR A 143 -20.03 -19.76 -20.71
CA THR A 143 -21.42 -19.86 -21.16
C THR A 143 -21.62 -19.19 -22.49
N GLY A 144 -21.09 -19.81 -23.50
CA GLY A 144 -21.65 -20.11 -24.82
C GLY A 144 -22.32 -18.99 -25.62
N SER A 145 -22.29 -17.75 -25.23
CA SER A 145 -22.96 -16.69 -25.98
C SER A 145 -22.09 -15.47 -26.27
N ASP A 146 -21.04 -15.29 -25.55
CA ASP A 146 -20.15 -14.17 -25.82
C ASP A 146 -18.68 -14.61 -25.88
N THR A 147 -18.06 -14.17 -26.89
CA THR A 147 -16.67 -14.20 -27.31
C THR A 147 -15.61 -13.93 -26.25
N GLY A 148 -15.92 -14.09 -24.97
CA GLY A 148 -15.06 -13.87 -23.82
C GLY A 148 -14.45 -15.12 -23.20
N THR A 149 -14.49 -16.25 -23.87
CA THR A 149 -13.72 -17.44 -23.48
C THR A 149 -12.24 -17.07 -23.43
N PHE A 150 -11.64 -17.23 -22.26
CA PHE A 150 -10.19 -17.29 -22.22
C PHE A 150 -9.73 -18.47 -23.06
N ALA A 151 -9.37 -18.21 -24.31
CA ALA A 151 -8.72 -19.22 -25.11
C ALA A 151 -7.50 -19.73 -24.36
N ASN A 152 -7.22 -21.02 -24.41
CA ASN A 152 -6.02 -21.60 -23.82
C ASN A 152 -4.79 -20.72 -24.17
N GLY A 153 -4.12 -20.21 -23.14
CA GLY A 153 -2.96 -19.31 -23.30
C GLY A 153 -3.28 -17.82 -23.16
N THR A 154 -4.50 -17.41 -22.83
CA THR A 154 -4.82 -16.02 -22.57
C THR A 154 -4.30 -15.61 -21.19
N HIS A 155 -3.37 -14.69 -21.16
CA HIS A 155 -2.91 -14.04 -19.94
C HIS A 155 -3.79 -12.86 -19.62
N ILE A 156 -4.19 -12.76 -18.35
CA ILE A 156 -4.88 -11.59 -17.80
C ILE A 156 -3.88 -10.83 -16.98
N VAL A 157 -3.79 -9.54 -17.20
CA VAL A 157 -2.97 -8.62 -16.43
C VAL A 157 -3.76 -7.36 -16.12
N GLY A 158 -3.43 -6.71 -15.02
CA GLY A 158 -3.91 -5.37 -14.77
C GLY A 158 -2.89 -4.36 -15.29
N ASP A 159 -3.39 -3.24 -15.78
CA ASP A 159 -2.60 -2.12 -16.30
C ASP A 159 -2.94 -0.87 -15.48
N LEU A 160 -2.03 -0.50 -14.58
CA LEU A 160 -2.10 0.70 -13.77
C LEU A 160 -1.23 1.78 -14.40
N ASN A 161 -1.87 2.83 -14.88
CA ASN A 161 -1.18 3.95 -15.49
C ASN A 161 -1.00 5.11 -14.49
N ASP A 162 -0.06 5.98 -14.78
CA ASP A 162 0.19 7.20 -14.02
C ASP A 162 -1.07 8.08 -13.89
N GLY A 163 -1.14 8.84 -12.81
CA GLY A 163 -2.27 9.69 -12.50
C GLY A 163 -3.55 8.95 -12.10
N ASN A 164 -3.54 7.62 -11.99
CA ASN A 164 -4.72 6.83 -11.67
C ASN A 164 -4.63 6.16 -10.30
N ALA A 165 -5.78 6.01 -9.65
CA ALA A 165 -6.00 5.18 -8.46
C ALA A 165 -6.85 3.94 -8.82
N SER A 166 -6.74 3.48 -10.06
CA SER A 166 -7.46 2.34 -10.62
C SER A 166 -6.67 1.71 -11.77
N PHE A 167 -6.92 0.44 -12.03
CA PHE A 167 -6.31 -0.27 -13.14
C PHE A 167 -7.35 -0.93 -14.04
N TYR A 168 -7.00 -1.08 -15.31
CA TYR A 168 -7.79 -1.83 -16.27
C TYR A 168 -7.31 -3.28 -16.35
N VAL A 169 -8.26 -4.21 -16.41
CA VAL A 169 -7.94 -5.60 -16.71
C VAL A 169 -7.78 -5.75 -18.22
N ARG A 170 -6.63 -6.27 -18.64
CA ARG A 170 -6.27 -6.47 -20.05
C ARG A 170 -5.99 -7.92 -20.35
N THR A 171 -6.20 -8.31 -21.60
CA THR A 171 -5.75 -9.58 -22.13
C THR A 171 -4.58 -9.38 -23.08
N ASN A 172 -3.83 -10.44 -23.27
CA ASN A 172 -2.85 -10.56 -24.36
C ASN A 172 -3.56 -10.88 -25.70
N SER A 173 -4.48 -10.05 -26.12
CA SER A 173 -5.20 -10.25 -27.37
C SER A 173 -4.58 -9.40 -28.49
N THR A 174 -4.45 -9.97 -29.67
CA THR A 174 -4.03 -9.26 -30.89
C THR A 174 -5.14 -8.41 -31.51
N GLY A 175 -6.30 -8.31 -30.84
CA GLY A 175 -7.44 -7.56 -31.30
C GLY A 175 -7.39 -6.06 -30.96
N ALA A 176 -8.25 -5.27 -31.58
CA ALA A 176 -8.29 -3.83 -31.44
C ALA A 176 -8.75 -3.32 -30.05
N ASN A 177 -9.25 -4.19 -29.18
CA ASN A 177 -9.70 -3.83 -27.83
C ASN A 177 -9.15 -4.82 -26.78
N PRO A 178 -8.01 -4.51 -26.14
CA PRO A 178 -7.37 -5.39 -25.17
C PRO A 178 -8.03 -5.38 -23.78
N TYR A 179 -9.12 -4.65 -23.58
CA TYR A 179 -9.78 -4.57 -22.30
C TYR A 179 -10.78 -5.69 -22.10
N HIS A 180 -10.82 -6.22 -20.88
CA HIS A 180 -11.91 -7.12 -20.49
C HIS A 180 -13.14 -6.34 -20.11
N ARG A 181 -14.26 -6.90 -20.50
CA ARG A 181 -15.57 -6.39 -20.18
C ARG A 181 -15.97 -6.85 -18.78
N GLU A 182 -16.78 -6.03 -18.15
CA GLU A 182 -17.31 -6.33 -16.82
C GLU A 182 -18.18 -7.60 -16.78
N ASP A 183 -18.76 -8.01 -17.92
CA ASP A 183 -19.58 -9.23 -18.05
C ASP A 183 -18.81 -10.54 -17.81
N LEU A 184 -17.48 -10.48 -17.70
CA LEU A 184 -16.67 -11.61 -17.26
C LEU A 184 -16.83 -11.94 -15.76
N LEU A 185 -17.34 -11.01 -14.98
CA LEU A 185 -17.58 -11.22 -13.56
C LEU A 185 -19.02 -11.66 -13.34
N ARG A 186 -19.19 -12.81 -12.73
CA ARG A 186 -20.48 -13.33 -12.29
C ARG A 186 -20.59 -13.33 -10.78
N ALA A 187 -21.81 -13.53 -10.28
CA ALA A 187 -22.03 -13.73 -8.86
C ALA A 187 -21.12 -14.84 -8.32
N GLY A 188 -20.29 -14.51 -7.34
CA GLY A 188 -19.30 -15.41 -6.78
C GLY A 188 -17.95 -15.45 -7.51
N SER A 189 -17.77 -14.74 -8.63
CA SER A 189 -16.43 -14.56 -9.22
C SER A 189 -15.55 -13.77 -8.29
N ALA A 190 -14.29 -14.17 -8.13
CA ALA A 190 -13.32 -13.48 -7.32
C ALA A 190 -12.09 -13.08 -8.13
N LEU A 191 -11.65 -11.83 -7.95
CA LEU A 191 -10.37 -11.34 -8.41
C LEU A 191 -9.43 -11.18 -7.23
N ARG A 192 -8.36 -11.96 -7.22
CA ARG A 192 -7.26 -11.83 -6.25
C ARG A 192 -6.17 -11.00 -6.87
N VAL A 193 -5.82 -9.94 -6.21
CA VAL A 193 -4.95 -8.90 -6.77
C VAL A 193 -3.81 -8.58 -5.81
N SER A 194 -2.63 -8.40 -6.38
CA SER A 194 -1.46 -7.83 -5.70
C SER A 194 -0.69 -6.93 -6.65
N CYS A 195 -0.31 -5.77 -6.16
CA CYS A 195 0.44 -4.79 -6.94
C CYS A 195 1.35 -3.97 -6.03
N THR A 196 2.55 -3.66 -6.53
CA THR A 196 3.42 -2.65 -5.94
C THR A 196 3.65 -1.58 -6.99
N TYR A 197 3.42 -0.33 -6.63
CA TYR A 197 3.52 0.80 -7.55
C TYR A 197 4.11 2.02 -6.85
N ARG A 198 4.66 2.94 -7.65
CA ARG A 198 5.15 4.22 -7.16
C ARG A 198 3.98 5.20 -7.06
N THR A 199 3.88 5.88 -5.94
CA THR A 199 2.90 6.96 -5.70
C THR A 199 3.46 8.32 -6.12
N SER A 200 2.60 9.29 -6.24
CA SER A 200 2.96 10.70 -6.49
C SER A 200 3.63 11.32 -5.27
#